data_39284ac4500e186ccd969519ed9c7de0
#
_entry.id   39284ac4500e186ccd969519ed9c7de0
#
_cell.length_a   1.000
_cell.length_b   1.000
_cell.length_c   1.000
_cell.angle_alpha   90.00
_cell.angle_beta   90.00
_cell.angle_gamma   90.00
#
_symmetry.space_group_name_H-M   'P 1'
#
loop_
_entity.id
_entity.type
_entity.pdbx_description
1 polymer ?
#
loop_
_entity_poly.entity_id
_entity_poly.type
_entity_poly.pdbx_seq_one_letter_code
_entity_poly.pdbx_strand_id
1 'polypeptide(L)'
;GCPVISEEIIKRINVAAKNVFFSTGSAKLLAKSNAKLNDVVAILNENPTYKVQIDGHTDSQGADDKNQVLSESRAASVKTYLVSKGVDESRLSSAGYGETKPVADNKTAAGRAKNRRVEMTLSNY
;
A
#
# COMPACT_ATOMS: atom_id res chain seq x y z
N GLY A 1 -15.14 -7.46 -23.30
CA GLY A 1 -14.77 -6.49 -22.28
C GLY A 1 -13.60 -6.98 -21.47
N CYS A 2 -13.11 -6.11 -20.58
CA CYS A 2 -12.03 -6.49 -19.68
C CYS A 2 -12.50 -7.54 -18.68
N PRO A 3 -11.68 -8.57 -18.38
CA PRO A 3 -12.02 -9.51 -17.32
C PRO A 3 -12.24 -8.79 -15.99
N VAL A 4 -13.26 -9.18 -15.26
CA VAL A 4 -13.55 -8.61 -13.95
C VAL A 4 -12.69 -9.31 -12.90
N ILE A 5 -12.03 -8.53 -12.04
CA ILE A 5 -11.27 -9.07 -10.92
C ILE A 5 -12.28 -9.59 -9.89
N SER A 6 -12.09 -10.81 -9.40
CA SER A 6 -13.02 -11.41 -8.46
C SER A 6 -13.03 -10.66 -7.13
N GLU A 7 -14.17 -10.60 -6.45
CA GLU A 7 -14.30 -9.97 -5.14
C GLU A 7 -13.38 -10.61 -4.09
N GLU A 8 -13.17 -11.92 -4.20
CA GLU A 8 -12.28 -12.66 -3.31
C GLU A 8 -10.84 -12.15 -3.39
N ILE A 9 -10.35 -11.93 -4.62
CA ILE A 9 -9.01 -11.39 -4.85
C ILE A 9 -8.92 -9.96 -4.33
N ILE A 10 -9.93 -9.13 -4.58
CA ILE A 10 -9.98 -7.77 -4.07
C ILE A 10 -9.92 -7.75 -2.54
N LYS A 11 -10.66 -8.64 -1.87
CA LYS A 11 -10.61 -8.77 -0.42
C LYS A 11 -9.22 -9.16 0.08
N ARG A 12 -8.56 -10.10 -0.58
CA ARG A 12 -7.19 -10.52 -0.23
C ARG A 12 -6.21 -9.35 -0.32
N ILE A 13 -6.32 -8.55 -1.38
CA ILE A 13 -5.48 -7.36 -1.57
C ILE A 13 -5.76 -6.32 -0.47
N ASN A 14 -7.03 -6.08 -0.14
CA ASN A 14 -7.40 -5.12 0.90
C ASN A 14 -6.91 -5.56 2.28
N VAL A 15 -6.99 -6.85 2.60
CA VAL A 15 -6.47 -7.40 3.85
C VAL A 15 -4.95 -7.24 3.90
N ALA A 16 -4.25 -7.52 2.79
CA ALA A 16 -2.81 -7.34 2.71
C ALA A 16 -2.42 -5.88 2.95
N ALA A 17 -3.12 -4.95 2.31
CA ALA A 17 -2.85 -3.51 2.48
C ALA A 17 -3.00 -3.05 3.93
N LYS A 18 -4.00 -3.56 4.64
CA LYS A 18 -4.23 -3.23 6.06
C LYS A 18 -3.18 -3.81 7.00
N ASN A 19 -2.39 -4.76 6.54
CA ASN A 19 -1.36 -5.44 7.33
C ASN A 19 0.06 -5.06 6.90
N VAL A 20 0.21 -3.89 6.30
CA VAL A 20 1.51 -3.30 5.98
C VAL A 20 1.88 -2.33 7.09
N PHE A 21 3.01 -2.58 7.75
CA PHE A 21 3.45 -1.81 8.91
C PHE A 21 4.89 -1.33 8.71
N PHE A 22 5.19 -0.16 9.24
CA PHE A 22 6.50 0.48 9.14
C PHE A 22 7.01 0.86 10.53
N SER A 23 8.32 1.02 10.66
CA SER A 23 8.90 1.63 11.85
C SER A 23 8.38 3.07 11.98
N THR A 24 8.20 3.53 13.23
CA THR A 24 7.69 4.89 13.51
C THR A 24 8.54 5.94 12.79
N GLY A 25 7.86 6.83 12.06
CA GLY A 25 8.51 7.92 11.33
C GLY A 25 9.42 7.49 10.18
N SER A 26 9.30 6.25 9.73
CA SER A 26 10.21 5.65 8.74
C SER A 26 9.43 4.94 7.65
N ALA A 27 10.09 4.71 6.53
CA ALA A 27 9.60 3.87 5.43
C ALA A 27 10.14 2.44 5.50
N LYS A 28 10.78 2.07 6.61
CA LYS A 28 11.27 0.71 6.81
C LYS A 28 10.13 -0.24 7.13
N LEU A 29 9.90 -1.23 6.24
CA LEU A 29 8.89 -2.26 6.45
C LEU A 29 9.25 -3.14 7.65
N LEU A 30 8.25 -3.41 8.49
CA LEU A 30 8.42 -4.37 9.58
C LEU A 30 8.22 -5.79 9.05
N ALA A 31 8.96 -6.74 9.64
CA ALA A 31 8.90 -8.15 9.21
C ALA A 31 7.49 -8.74 9.27
N LYS A 32 6.64 -8.27 10.17
CA LYS A 32 5.24 -8.74 10.26
C LYS A 32 4.39 -8.40 9.03
N SER A 33 4.88 -7.51 8.15
CA SER A 33 4.21 -7.20 6.89
C SER A 33 4.49 -8.25 5.81
N ASN A 34 5.55 -9.04 5.96
CA ASN A 34 6.07 -9.90 4.89
C ASN A 34 5.06 -10.97 4.46
N ALA A 35 4.37 -11.61 5.41
CA ALA A 35 3.42 -12.69 5.10
C ALA A 35 2.31 -12.21 4.16
N LYS A 36 1.75 -11.02 4.44
CA LYS A 36 0.67 -10.46 3.63
C LYS A 36 1.17 -9.91 2.30
N LEU A 37 2.36 -9.33 2.28
CA LEU A 37 2.97 -8.90 1.01
C LEU A 37 3.33 -10.09 0.13
N ASN A 38 3.74 -11.21 0.71
CA ASN A 38 3.96 -12.45 -0.04
C ASN A 38 2.67 -12.99 -0.64
N ASP A 39 1.53 -12.77 0.01
CA ASP A 39 0.22 -13.12 -0.56
C ASP A 39 -0.08 -12.27 -1.81
N VAL A 40 0.28 -10.99 -1.79
CA VAL A 40 0.17 -10.12 -2.96
C VAL A 40 1.03 -10.65 -4.12
N VAL A 41 2.26 -11.08 -3.82
CA VAL A 41 3.15 -11.70 -4.83
C VAL A 41 2.49 -12.92 -5.45
N ALA A 42 1.90 -13.80 -4.63
CA ALA A 42 1.21 -14.99 -5.11
C ALA A 42 0.04 -14.64 -6.04
N ILE A 43 -0.76 -13.64 -5.64
CA ILE A 43 -1.89 -13.17 -6.46
C ILE A 43 -1.39 -12.68 -7.83
N LEU A 44 -0.32 -11.91 -7.85
CA LEU A 44 0.23 -11.37 -9.11
C LEU A 44 0.85 -12.45 -9.98
N ASN A 45 1.46 -13.47 -9.38
CA ASN A 45 2.00 -14.62 -10.13
C ASN A 45 0.89 -15.47 -10.75
N GLU A 46 -0.22 -15.65 -10.03
CA GLU A 46 -1.39 -16.38 -10.52
C GLU A 46 -2.16 -15.62 -11.60
N ASN A 47 -1.99 -14.30 -11.66
CA ASN A 47 -2.73 -13.41 -12.56
C ASN A 47 -1.76 -12.48 -13.30
N PRO A 48 -1.08 -12.98 -14.34
CA PRO A 48 0.02 -12.25 -14.99
C PRO A 48 -0.33 -10.91 -15.62
N THR A 49 -1.61 -10.64 -15.85
CA THR A 49 -2.07 -9.37 -16.46
C THR A 49 -2.42 -8.30 -15.43
N TYR A 50 -2.47 -8.66 -14.14
CA TYR A 50 -2.85 -7.70 -13.10
C TYR A 50 -1.73 -6.71 -12.84
N LYS A 51 -2.14 -5.46 -12.56
CA LYS A 51 -1.28 -4.37 -12.12
C LYS A 51 -1.74 -3.86 -10.77
N VAL A 52 -0.83 -3.30 -9.99
CA VAL A 52 -1.14 -2.77 -8.66
C VAL A 52 -0.71 -1.31 -8.58
N GLN A 53 -1.61 -0.46 -8.11
CA GLN A 53 -1.32 0.91 -7.70
C GLN A 53 -1.18 0.91 -6.18
N ILE A 54 -0.05 1.36 -5.67
CA ILE A 54 0.26 1.41 -4.24
C ILE A 54 0.22 2.86 -3.79
N ASP A 55 -0.67 3.18 -2.84
CA ASP A 55 -0.88 4.55 -2.36
C ASP A 55 -0.56 4.66 -0.88
N GLY A 56 0.35 5.57 -0.53
CA GLY A 56 0.72 5.83 0.86
C GLY A 56 -0.03 7.03 1.42
N HIS A 57 -0.40 6.94 2.69
CA HIS A 57 -1.13 7.99 3.41
C HIS A 57 -0.58 8.17 4.81
N THR A 58 -0.68 9.41 5.32
CA THR A 58 -0.30 9.75 6.69
C THR A 58 -1.48 10.34 7.45
N ASP A 59 -1.32 10.52 8.78
CA ASP A 59 -2.20 11.40 9.55
C ASP A 59 -1.76 12.86 9.36
N SER A 60 -2.40 13.79 10.08
CA SER A 60 -2.15 15.22 9.96
C SER A 60 -1.07 15.74 10.92
N GLN A 61 -0.38 14.88 11.66
CA GLN A 61 0.68 15.29 12.56
C GLN A 61 1.99 15.55 11.80
N GLY A 62 2.65 16.65 12.16
CA GLY A 62 3.90 17.05 11.52
C GLY A 62 3.69 17.94 10.30
N ALA A 63 4.78 18.28 9.63
CA ALA A 63 4.75 19.17 8.47
C ALA A 63 4.21 18.45 7.22
N ASP A 64 3.40 19.15 6.44
CA ASP A 64 2.76 18.61 5.23
C ASP A 64 3.78 18.05 4.24
N ASP A 65 4.88 18.77 4.01
CA ASP A 65 5.92 18.35 3.07
C ASP A 65 6.63 17.08 3.52
N LYS A 66 6.88 16.94 4.83
CA LYS A 66 7.48 15.71 5.39
C LYS A 66 6.53 14.53 5.29
N ASN A 67 5.24 14.76 5.53
CA ASN A 67 4.21 13.72 5.40
C ASN A 67 4.08 13.28 3.95
N GLN A 68 4.16 14.20 3.00
CA GLN A 68 4.13 13.87 1.59
C GLN A 68 5.32 12.96 1.22
N VAL A 69 6.53 13.33 1.60
CA VAL A 69 7.74 12.53 1.34
C VAL A 69 7.66 11.16 2.01
N LEU A 70 7.20 11.12 3.27
CA LEU A 70 7.09 9.87 4.02
C LEU A 70 6.09 8.91 3.34
N SER A 71 4.94 9.42 2.91
CA SER A 71 3.92 8.60 2.23
C SER A 71 4.43 8.05 0.90
N GLU A 72 5.15 8.86 0.13
CA GLU A 72 5.78 8.42 -1.11
C GLU A 72 6.82 7.33 -0.84
N SER A 73 7.67 7.54 0.17
CA SER A 73 8.72 6.58 0.53
C SER A 73 8.15 5.26 1.02
N ARG A 74 7.06 5.30 1.77
CA ARG A 74 6.39 4.08 2.25
C ARG A 74 5.76 3.28 1.10
N ALA A 75 5.09 3.96 0.17
CA ALA A 75 4.56 3.30 -1.02
C ALA A 75 5.69 2.70 -1.87
N ALA A 76 6.79 3.43 -2.02
CA ALA A 76 7.97 2.95 -2.74
C ALA A 76 8.61 1.73 -2.07
N SER A 77 8.61 1.68 -0.73
CA SER A 77 9.14 0.52 0.01
C SER A 77 8.32 -0.75 -0.27
N VAL A 78 7.01 -0.63 -0.34
CA VAL A 78 6.14 -1.76 -0.71
C VAL A 78 6.45 -2.21 -2.14
N LYS A 79 6.56 -1.28 -3.07
CA LYS A 79 6.91 -1.59 -4.46
C LYS A 79 8.26 -2.31 -4.54
N THR A 80 9.27 -1.80 -3.85
CA THR A 80 10.61 -2.40 -3.81
C THR A 80 10.57 -3.82 -3.28
N TYR A 81 9.79 -4.08 -2.22
CA TYR A 81 9.63 -5.42 -1.69
C TYR A 81 9.05 -6.37 -2.74
N LEU A 82 7.98 -5.96 -3.42
CA LEU A 82 7.33 -6.79 -4.45
C LEU A 82 8.29 -7.08 -5.61
N VAL A 83 9.05 -6.09 -6.05
CA VAL A 83 10.06 -6.27 -7.09
C VAL A 83 11.14 -7.26 -6.64
N SER A 84 11.57 -7.18 -5.37
CA SER A 84 12.57 -8.11 -4.82
C SER A 84 12.09 -9.56 -4.80
N LYS A 85 10.78 -9.78 -4.85
CA LYS A 85 10.17 -11.11 -4.89
C LYS A 85 9.83 -11.57 -6.31
N GLY A 86 10.28 -10.85 -7.31
CA GLY A 86 10.15 -11.26 -8.71
C GLY A 86 9.00 -10.63 -9.48
N VAL A 87 8.27 -9.69 -8.88
CA VAL A 87 7.22 -8.97 -9.62
C VAL A 87 7.87 -7.94 -10.54
N ASP A 88 7.45 -7.92 -11.80
CA ASP A 88 7.97 -6.96 -12.78
C ASP A 88 7.58 -5.55 -12.38
N GLU A 89 8.55 -4.64 -12.38
CA GLU A 89 8.34 -3.24 -12.01
C GLU A 89 7.27 -2.56 -12.86
N SER A 90 7.14 -2.93 -14.13
CA SER A 90 6.15 -2.35 -15.04
C SER A 90 4.70 -2.62 -14.62
N ARG A 91 4.49 -3.58 -13.73
CA ARG A 91 3.16 -3.93 -13.21
C ARG A 91 2.79 -3.15 -11.95
N LEU A 92 3.71 -2.35 -11.43
CA LEU A 92 3.57 -1.67 -10.15
C LEU A 92 3.71 -0.17 -10.33
N SER A 93 2.85 0.59 -9.66
CA SER A 93 2.99 2.04 -9.53
C SER A 93 2.85 2.43 -8.08
N SER A 94 3.50 3.50 -7.67
CA SER A 94 3.42 3.98 -6.30
C SER A 94 3.24 5.49 -6.28
N ALA A 95 2.46 5.96 -5.30
CA ALA A 95 2.22 7.38 -5.07
C ALA A 95 2.05 7.65 -3.58
N GLY A 96 2.29 8.88 -3.16
CA GLY A 96 2.05 9.34 -1.82
C GLY A 96 1.09 10.51 -1.83
N TYR A 97 0.16 10.52 -0.89
CA TYR A 97 -0.85 11.57 -0.76
C TYR A 97 -0.72 12.35 0.56
N GLY A 98 0.29 12.00 1.38
CA GLY A 98 0.47 12.65 2.68
C GLY A 98 -0.82 12.57 3.50
N GLU A 99 -1.24 13.70 4.07
CA GLU A 99 -2.45 13.79 4.88
C GLU A 99 -3.70 14.20 4.11
N THR A 100 -3.64 14.33 2.78
CA THR A 100 -4.71 14.94 1.97
C THR A 100 -5.95 14.08 1.80
N LYS A 101 -5.90 12.79 2.11
CA LYS A 101 -7.01 11.85 1.93
C LYS A 101 -7.32 11.08 3.22
N PRO A 102 -7.80 11.76 4.27
CA PRO A 102 -8.11 11.08 5.52
C PRO A 102 -9.35 10.17 5.36
N VAL A 103 -9.35 9.04 6.07
CA VAL A 103 -10.49 8.13 6.17
C VAL A 103 -11.11 8.16 7.56
N ALA A 104 -10.49 8.85 8.51
CA ALA A 104 -10.94 8.96 9.90
C ALA A 104 -10.54 10.31 10.48
N ASP A 105 -11.02 10.59 11.70
CA ASP A 105 -10.75 11.84 12.39
C ASP A 105 -9.31 11.92 12.88
N ASN A 106 -8.57 12.95 12.47
CA ASN A 106 -7.20 13.20 12.92
C ASN A 106 -7.10 13.73 14.35
N LYS A 107 -8.23 14.08 14.97
CA LYS A 107 -8.27 14.59 16.35
C LYS A 107 -8.08 13.49 17.38
N THR A 108 -8.33 12.22 17.02
CA THR A 108 -8.20 11.10 17.93
C THR A 108 -7.01 10.23 17.53
N ALA A 109 -6.39 9.56 18.52
CA ALA A 109 -5.30 8.63 18.26
C ALA A 109 -5.75 7.47 17.37
N ALA A 110 -6.96 6.95 17.61
CA ALA A 110 -7.52 5.87 16.81
C ALA A 110 -7.75 6.29 15.35
N GLY A 111 -8.27 7.50 15.13
CA GLY A 111 -8.49 8.05 13.80
C GLY A 111 -7.17 8.26 13.05
N ARG A 112 -6.17 8.83 13.74
CA ARG A 112 -4.84 9.01 13.14
C ARG A 112 -4.22 7.67 12.73
N ALA A 113 -4.38 6.64 13.56
CA ALA A 113 -3.86 5.31 13.24
C ALA A 113 -4.50 4.76 11.95
N LYS A 114 -5.79 5.01 11.75
CA LYS A 114 -6.49 4.60 10.52
C LYS A 114 -6.02 5.38 9.29
N ASN A 115 -5.63 6.65 9.47
CA ASN A 115 -5.13 7.47 8.38
C ASN A 115 -3.71 7.09 7.95
N ARG A 116 -2.88 6.57 8.86
CA ARG A 116 -1.55 6.05 8.56
C ARG A 116 -1.69 4.67 7.91
N ARG A 117 -1.81 4.65 6.58
CA ARG A 117 -2.10 3.40 5.86
C ARG A 117 -1.45 3.39 4.49
N VAL A 118 -1.35 2.18 3.94
CA VAL A 118 -1.09 1.94 2.53
C VAL A 118 -2.35 1.33 1.93
N GLU A 119 -2.74 1.79 0.75
CA GLU A 119 -3.84 1.20 -0.01
C GLU A 119 -3.26 0.58 -1.28
N MET A 120 -3.85 -0.52 -1.73
CA MET A 120 -3.46 -1.17 -2.98
C MET A 120 -4.70 -1.40 -3.83
N THR A 121 -4.62 -0.99 -5.10
CA THR A 121 -5.72 -1.12 -6.06
C THR A 121 -5.26 -1.95 -7.24
N LEU A 122 -5.98 -3.03 -7.53
CA LEU A 122 -5.72 -3.88 -8.68
C LEU A 122 -6.39 -3.33 -9.93
N SER A 123 -5.72 -3.51 -11.06
CA SER A 123 -6.32 -3.29 -12.38
C SER A 123 -5.93 -4.44 -13.30
N ASN A 124 -6.72 -4.64 -14.34
CA ASN A 124 -6.55 -5.78 -15.26
C ASN A 124 -6.76 -5.30 -16.70
N TYR A 125 -5.79 -4.52 -17.21
CA TYR A 125 -5.76 -4.09 -18.62
C TYR A 125 -4.36 -3.79 -19.12
#